data_f4654ee90415ad31a80ec674d42d6b99
#
_entry.id   f4654ee90415ad31a80ec674d42d6b99
#
_cell.length_a   1.000
_cell.length_b   1.000
_cell.length_c   1.000
_cell.angle_alpha   90.00
_cell.angle_beta   90.00
_cell.angle_gamma   90.00
#
_symmetry.space_group_name_H-M   'P 1'
#
loop_
_entity.id
_entity.type
_entity.pdbx_description
1 polymer ?
#
loop_
_entity_poly.entity_id
_entity_poly.type
_entity_poly.pdbx_seq_one_letter_code
_entity_poly.pdbx_strand_id
1 'polypeptide(L)'
;MIWSGQRGRGAETLVCNQARPVGYVPYSHDLDRPADRRRFPRYAAIRSLPFNTVSGWQDSQTIVLSTAADITRWVRAPSSCRIVVDLPDAFLDEGRGLKRAVRGLAKWAGGELRRPVLDYHQSVERLLERADAVVCSTDEQVARIARHCPNVHPILDLHGEIECLQPSIRASDGLDIMWEGLTATLPAVRSVLSALRAMSAQTDVRLHLVTDLVAPSYMNRFLVRRTEDVVSDWGIDVRLHQWSVDTLTEVARGCDLAIVPVDMADPMALGKPENRMRIFWRLGLPVVASASPANVRAASLAGLGDRVLCSTADDWRRTLESLHARPEDRLAIATAGRETALTVYSEESLAQRWDRLFESL
;
A
#
# COMPACT_ATOMS: atom_id res chain seq x y z
N MET A 1 45.19 45.34 17.35
CA MET A 1 45.18 43.87 17.35
C MET A 1 44.01 43.41 16.52
N ILE A 2 44.32 42.78 15.39
CA ILE A 2 43.40 42.47 14.28
C ILE A 2 42.84 41.05 14.57
N TRP A 3 41.53 40.92 14.63
CA TRP A 3 40.89 39.60 14.75
C TRP A 3 40.29 39.24 13.38
N SER A 4 40.92 38.25 12.72
CA SER A 4 40.50 37.71 11.46
C SER A 4 39.39 36.68 11.68
N GLY A 5 38.19 36.97 11.23
CA GLY A 5 37.08 36.03 11.21
C GLY A 5 37.24 34.99 10.07
N GLN A 6 37.32 33.71 10.44
CA GLN A 6 37.15 32.59 9.52
C GLN A 6 35.67 32.54 9.09
N ARG A 7 35.42 32.77 7.81
CA ARG A 7 34.12 32.46 7.18
C ARG A 7 34.01 30.93 7.02
N GLY A 8 33.06 30.35 7.71
CA GLY A 8 32.60 28.99 7.47
C GLY A 8 32.16 28.82 6.04
N ARG A 9 32.65 27.80 5.38
CA ARG A 9 32.20 27.38 4.04
C ARG A 9 30.75 26.91 4.18
N GLY A 10 29.86 27.67 3.56
CA GLY A 10 28.48 27.29 3.39
C GLY A 10 28.37 25.99 2.60
N ALA A 11 27.37 25.23 2.94
CA ALA A 11 26.93 24.07 2.18
C ALA A 11 26.78 24.48 0.69
N GLU A 12 27.57 23.88 -0.16
CA GLU A 12 27.37 23.97 -1.60
C GLU A 12 26.03 23.32 -1.93
N THR A 13 25.05 24.18 -2.19
CA THR A 13 23.82 23.81 -2.86
C THR A 13 24.24 23.15 -4.17
N LEU A 14 23.97 21.86 -4.32
CA LEU A 14 24.11 21.14 -5.58
C LEU A 14 23.29 21.91 -6.63
N VAL A 15 23.97 22.71 -7.43
CA VAL A 15 23.42 23.38 -8.61
C VAL A 15 23.00 22.26 -9.56
N CYS A 16 21.71 21.99 -9.58
CA CYS A 16 21.09 21.08 -10.53
C CYS A 16 21.41 21.59 -11.95
N ASN A 17 22.39 20.97 -12.56
CA ASN A 17 22.65 21.11 -13.99
C ASN A 17 21.30 20.85 -14.68
N GLN A 18 20.91 21.61 -15.71
CA GLN A 18 19.60 21.61 -16.38
C GLN A 18 19.22 20.19 -16.92
N ALA A 19 19.05 19.25 -16.03
CA ALA A 19 18.52 17.93 -16.34
C ALA A 19 17.05 18.10 -16.75
N ARG A 20 16.68 17.52 -17.90
CA ARG A 20 15.28 17.49 -18.34
C ARG A 20 14.43 16.91 -17.19
N PRO A 21 13.23 17.44 -16.95
CA PRO A 21 12.36 16.96 -15.88
C PRO A 21 12.09 15.45 -16.07
N VAL A 22 11.95 14.74 -14.96
CA VAL A 22 11.60 13.32 -14.98
C VAL A 22 10.21 13.16 -15.62
N GLY A 23 10.09 12.22 -16.56
CA GLY A 23 8.80 11.85 -17.13
C GLY A 23 8.05 10.92 -16.18
N TYR A 24 6.74 11.09 -16.06
CA TYR A 24 5.88 10.18 -15.31
C TYR A 24 4.71 9.70 -16.16
N VAL A 25 4.50 8.39 -16.24
CA VAL A 25 3.30 7.80 -16.83
C VAL A 25 2.33 7.49 -15.70
N PRO A 26 1.26 8.29 -15.54
CA PRO A 26 0.40 8.21 -14.38
C PRO A 26 -0.54 6.99 -14.42
N TYR A 27 -1.01 6.60 -13.24
CA TYR A 27 -2.08 5.61 -13.08
C TYR A 27 -3.45 6.23 -13.41
N SER A 28 -3.66 7.49 -12.99
CA SER A 28 -4.87 8.26 -13.24
C SER A 28 -4.53 9.64 -13.79
N HIS A 29 -5.45 10.22 -14.55
CA HIS A 29 -5.23 11.51 -15.21
C HIS A 29 -5.02 12.66 -14.21
N ASP A 30 -5.74 12.64 -13.11
CA ASP A 30 -5.78 13.65 -12.04
C ASP A 30 -4.74 13.42 -10.93
N LEU A 31 -4.00 12.30 -10.99
CA LEU A 31 -3.02 11.88 -9.97
C LEU A 31 -3.62 11.61 -8.57
N ASP A 32 -4.93 11.47 -8.46
CA ASP A 32 -5.65 11.34 -7.18
C ASP A 32 -5.68 9.92 -6.64
N ARG A 33 -5.40 8.92 -7.48
CA ARG A 33 -5.42 7.53 -7.04
C ARG A 33 -4.24 7.20 -6.13
N PRO A 34 -4.41 6.27 -5.17
CA PRO A 34 -3.32 5.86 -4.28
C PRO A 34 -2.04 5.45 -5.01
N ALA A 35 -2.17 4.81 -6.18
CA ALA A 35 -1.05 4.41 -7.03
C ALA A 35 -0.25 5.59 -7.61
N ASP A 36 -0.79 6.81 -7.60
CA ASP A 36 -0.08 8.03 -7.96
C ASP A 36 0.31 8.81 -6.69
N ARG A 37 -0.68 9.27 -5.91
CA ARG A 37 -0.46 10.21 -4.79
C ARG A 37 0.39 9.67 -3.64
N ARG A 38 0.62 8.34 -3.55
CA ARG A 38 1.46 7.68 -2.52
C ARG A 38 2.80 7.18 -3.06
N ARG A 39 3.07 7.37 -4.34
CA ARG A 39 4.25 6.84 -5.03
C ARG A 39 5.14 7.98 -5.55
N PHE A 40 5.66 7.85 -6.76
CA PHE A 40 6.60 8.82 -7.33
C PHE A 40 6.13 10.29 -7.24
N PRO A 41 4.87 10.68 -7.55
CA PRO A 41 4.44 12.07 -7.41
C PRO A 41 4.57 12.62 -5.98
N ARG A 42 4.32 11.80 -4.96
CA ARG A 42 4.53 12.22 -3.56
C ARG A 42 6.00 12.40 -3.23
N TYR A 43 6.85 11.47 -3.66
CA TYR A 43 8.30 11.63 -3.53
C TYR A 43 8.79 12.92 -4.21
N ALA A 44 8.36 13.15 -5.45
CA ALA A 44 8.72 14.36 -6.20
C ALA A 44 8.30 15.64 -5.44
N ALA A 45 7.11 15.65 -4.82
CA ALA A 45 6.66 16.76 -3.98
C ALA A 45 7.56 16.96 -2.75
N ILE A 46 7.93 15.87 -2.04
CA ILE A 46 8.82 15.94 -0.86
C ILE A 46 10.20 16.51 -1.24
N ARG A 47 10.74 16.15 -2.40
CA ARG A 47 12.06 16.60 -2.88
C ARG A 47 12.01 17.89 -3.72
N SER A 48 10.83 18.47 -3.94
CA SER A 48 10.65 19.59 -4.88
C SER A 48 11.22 19.26 -6.27
N LEU A 49 11.12 18.00 -6.69
CA LEU A 49 11.61 17.50 -7.97
C LEU A 49 10.57 17.80 -9.06
N PRO A 50 10.89 18.61 -10.08
CA PRO A 50 9.95 18.84 -11.17
C PRO A 50 9.81 17.56 -12.03
N PHE A 51 8.57 17.24 -12.40
CA PHE A 51 8.26 16.17 -13.33
C PHE A 51 7.13 16.56 -14.28
N ASN A 52 7.06 15.90 -15.42
CA ASN A 52 5.98 16.05 -16.39
C ASN A 52 5.26 14.72 -16.60
N THR A 53 3.94 14.77 -16.75
CA THR A 53 3.21 13.60 -17.25
C THR A 53 3.53 13.41 -18.74
N VAL A 54 3.92 12.18 -19.10
CA VAL A 54 4.36 11.87 -20.46
C VAL A 54 3.59 10.67 -21.03
N SER A 55 3.43 10.69 -22.34
CA SER A 55 2.86 9.56 -23.08
C SER A 55 3.87 8.88 -23.99
N GLY A 56 5.08 9.39 -24.12
CA GLY A 56 6.16 8.90 -24.98
C GLY A 56 7.54 9.04 -24.37
N TRP A 57 8.50 8.28 -24.91
CA TRP A 57 9.88 8.29 -24.45
C TRP A 57 10.74 9.43 -25.01
N GLN A 58 10.19 10.22 -25.95
CA GLN A 58 10.90 11.38 -26.52
C GLN A 58 10.92 12.57 -25.58
N ASP A 59 10.02 12.58 -24.57
CA ASP A 59 9.75 13.76 -23.76
C ASP A 59 10.72 13.91 -22.57
N SER A 60 11.37 12.81 -22.16
CA SER A 60 12.28 12.82 -21.00
C SER A 60 13.38 11.77 -21.13
N GLN A 61 14.52 11.99 -20.46
CA GLN A 61 15.62 11.03 -20.40
C GLN A 61 15.36 9.90 -19.42
N THR A 62 14.70 10.21 -18.30
CA THR A 62 14.30 9.24 -17.27
C THR A 62 12.79 9.28 -17.12
N ILE A 63 12.14 8.13 -17.15
CA ILE A 63 10.69 8.00 -17.10
C ILE A 63 10.30 6.96 -16.05
N VAL A 64 9.42 7.36 -15.13
CA VAL A 64 8.81 6.45 -14.15
C VAL A 64 7.45 5.99 -14.69
N LEU A 65 7.26 4.69 -14.76
CA LEU A 65 6.06 4.04 -15.25
C LEU A 65 5.21 3.52 -14.09
N SER A 66 3.97 4.00 -13.97
CA SER A 66 2.99 3.35 -13.09
C SER A 66 2.47 2.03 -13.68
N THR A 67 1.70 1.29 -12.90
CA THR A 67 1.07 0.03 -13.34
C THR A 67 0.00 0.19 -14.43
N ALA A 68 -0.43 1.43 -14.74
CA ALA A 68 -1.32 1.72 -15.85
C ALA A 68 -0.57 1.95 -17.17
N ALA A 69 0.76 1.99 -17.16
CA ALA A 69 1.55 2.16 -18.37
C ALA A 69 1.30 1.02 -19.38
N ASP A 70 1.16 1.36 -20.66
CA ASP A 70 1.03 0.38 -21.73
C ASP A 70 2.33 -0.41 -21.92
N ILE A 71 2.41 -1.59 -21.29
CA ILE A 71 3.58 -2.48 -21.34
C ILE A 71 3.99 -2.84 -22.77
N THR A 72 3.00 -2.94 -23.71
CA THR A 72 3.28 -3.30 -25.12
C THR A 72 4.03 -2.21 -25.89
N ARG A 73 3.94 -0.98 -25.38
CA ARG A 73 4.68 0.19 -25.89
C ARG A 73 6.04 0.29 -25.22
N TRP A 74 6.07 0.35 -23.89
CA TRP A 74 7.26 0.70 -23.13
C TRP A 74 8.39 -0.33 -23.22
N VAL A 75 8.09 -1.60 -23.46
CA VAL A 75 9.10 -2.64 -23.76
C VAL A 75 9.95 -2.32 -24.99
N ARG A 76 9.50 -1.38 -25.85
CA ARG A 76 10.18 -0.96 -27.08
C ARG A 76 10.90 0.37 -26.95
N ALA A 77 10.89 0.98 -25.79
CA ALA A 77 11.60 2.23 -25.58
C ALA A 77 13.10 2.04 -25.85
N PRO A 78 13.77 3.01 -26.53
CA PRO A 78 15.18 2.92 -26.86
C PRO A 78 16.04 2.91 -25.58
N SER A 79 17.22 2.32 -25.64
CA SER A 79 18.16 2.25 -24.51
C SER A 79 18.66 3.62 -24.04
N SER A 80 18.54 4.65 -24.88
CA SER A 80 18.85 6.03 -24.51
C SER A 80 17.83 6.65 -23.52
N CYS A 81 16.67 6.02 -23.33
CA CYS A 81 15.67 6.42 -22.35
C CYS A 81 15.76 5.50 -21.13
N ARG A 82 16.05 6.05 -19.96
CA ARG A 82 16.04 5.30 -18.69
C ARG A 82 14.62 5.07 -18.22
N ILE A 83 14.29 3.82 -17.89
CA ILE A 83 12.96 3.41 -17.46
C ILE A 83 13.00 2.87 -16.03
N VAL A 84 12.22 3.49 -15.16
CA VAL A 84 11.91 3.01 -13.83
C VAL A 84 10.50 2.44 -13.86
N VAL A 85 10.32 1.16 -13.53
CA VAL A 85 9.00 0.53 -13.44
C VAL A 85 8.56 0.52 -11.98
N ASP A 86 7.46 1.19 -11.67
CA ASP A 86 6.85 1.15 -10.34
C ASP A 86 5.80 0.04 -10.27
N LEU A 87 6.15 -1.08 -9.61
CA LEU A 87 5.37 -2.32 -9.54
C LEU A 87 4.96 -2.61 -8.08
N PRO A 88 3.99 -1.87 -7.49
CA PRO A 88 3.60 -2.01 -6.09
C PRO A 88 2.92 -3.34 -5.76
N ASP A 89 2.24 -3.97 -6.73
CA ASP A 89 1.53 -5.23 -6.54
C ASP A 89 2.38 -6.45 -6.94
N ALA A 90 2.11 -7.60 -6.32
CA ALA A 90 2.81 -8.86 -6.54
C ALA A 90 2.34 -9.58 -7.84
N PHE A 91 2.34 -8.88 -8.98
CA PHE A 91 1.86 -9.43 -10.25
C PHE A 91 2.61 -10.68 -10.72
N LEU A 92 3.87 -10.82 -10.34
CA LEU A 92 4.66 -12.02 -10.67
C LEU A 92 4.28 -13.24 -9.83
N ASP A 93 3.48 -13.06 -8.77
CA ASP A 93 2.97 -14.13 -7.90
C ASP A 93 1.61 -14.66 -8.39
N GLU A 94 1.03 -14.06 -9.42
CA GLU A 94 -0.23 -14.55 -10.00
C GLU A 94 -0.06 -15.96 -10.56
N GLY A 95 -0.90 -16.90 -10.09
CA GLY A 95 -0.90 -18.30 -10.50
C GLY A 95 -0.97 -18.48 -12.03
N ARG A 96 -0.42 -19.59 -12.56
CA ARG A 96 -0.53 -19.94 -13.99
C ARG A 96 -1.98 -20.28 -14.34
N GLY A 97 -2.44 -19.92 -15.54
CA GLY A 97 -3.75 -20.32 -16.02
C GLY A 97 -4.46 -19.31 -16.93
N LEU A 98 -5.71 -19.64 -17.27
CA LEU A 98 -6.55 -18.86 -18.18
C LEU A 98 -6.74 -17.38 -17.73
N LYS A 99 -6.65 -17.11 -16.42
CA LYS A 99 -6.75 -15.75 -15.86
C LYS A 99 -5.74 -14.77 -16.47
N ARG A 100 -4.52 -15.21 -16.80
CA ARG A 100 -3.47 -14.38 -17.40
C ARG A 100 -3.83 -13.93 -18.82
N ALA A 101 -4.34 -14.86 -19.65
CA ALA A 101 -4.78 -14.55 -21.00
C ALA A 101 -6.02 -13.63 -20.98
N VAL A 102 -6.98 -13.92 -20.11
CA VAL A 102 -8.19 -13.09 -19.96
C VAL A 102 -7.83 -11.68 -19.53
N ARG A 103 -6.89 -11.52 -18.59
CA ARG A 103 -6.42 -10.19 -18.15
C ARG A 103 -5.80 -9.38 -19.28
N GLY A 104 -4.91 -9.98 -20.08
CA GLY A 104 -4.24 -9.31 -21.18
C GLY A 104 -5.23 -8.86 -22.26
N LEU A 105 -6.15 -9.76 -22.65
CA LEU A 105 -7.21 -9.44 -23.62
C LEU A 105 -8.20 -8.40 -23.11
N ALA A 106 -8.59 -8.48 -21.82
CA ALA A 106 -9.48 -7.50 -21.19
C ALA A 106 -8.86 -6.09 -21.15
N LYS A 107 -7.58 -5.98 -20.82
CA LYS A 107 -6.85 -4.71 -20.85
C LYS A 107 -6.74 -4.14 -22.28
N TRP A 108 -6.50 -4.99 -23.26
CA TRP A 108 -6.50 -4.57 -24.66
C TRP A 108 -7.90 -4.13 -25.13
N ALA A 109 -8.92 -4.90 -24.88
CA ALA A 109 -10.30 -4.55 -25.22
C ALA A 109 -10.78 -3.29 -24.47
N GLY A 110 -10.26 -3.04 -23.25
CA GLY A 110 -10.50 -1.84 -22.46
C GLY A 110 -9.72 -0.61 -22.91
N GLY A 111 -8.85 -0.74 -23.93
CA GLY A 111 -8.03 0.36 -24.46
C GLY A 111 -6.79 0.70 -23.61
N GLU A 112 -6.48 -0.10 -22.58
CA GLU A 112 -5.29 0.09 -21.72
C GLU A 112 -4.00 -0.36 -22.41
N LEU A 113 -4.09 -1.31 -23.36
CA LEU A 113 -2.98 -1.81 -24.17
C LEU A 113 -3.21 -1.55 -25.65
N ARG A 114 -2.18 -1.08 -26.36
CA ARG A 114 -2.25 -0.87 -27.82
C ARG A 114 -2.28 -2.16 -28.62
N ARG A 115 -1.81 -3.26 -28.03
CA ARG A 115 -1.72 -4.57 -28.70
C ARG A 115 -2.31 -5.65 -27.83
N PRO A 116 -2.97 -6.67 -28.45
CA PRO A 116 -3.45 -7.82 -27.69
C PRO A 116 -2.28 -8.58 -27.07
N VAL A 117 -2.46 -9.00 -25.81
CA VAL A 117 -1.49 -9.75 -25.04
C VAL A 117 -2.15 -11.06 -24.58
N LEU A 118 -1.57 -12.19 -24.99
CA LEU A 118 -2.06 -13.52 -24.64
C LEU A 118 -1.50 -14.00 -23.28
N ASP A 119 -0.31 -13.53 -22.91
CA ASP A 119 0.27 -13.76 -21.59
C ASP A 119 0.73 -12.42 -20.99
N TYR A 120 -0.13 -11.87 -20.13
CA TYR A 120 0.13 -10.58 -19.49
C TYR A 120 1.36 -10.66 -18.57
N HIS A 121 1.57 -11.77 -17.88
CA HIS A 121 2.71 -11.99 -17.01
C HIS A 121 4.04 -11.95 -17.78
N GLN A 122 4.16 -12.70 -18.88
CA GLN A 122 5.34 -12.68 -19.74
C GLN A 122 5.62 -11.28 -20.30
N SER A 123 4.58 -10.50 -20.57
CA SER A 123 4.75 -9.12 -21.04
C SER A 123 5.27 -8.20 -19.94
N VAL A 124 4.87 -8.42 -18.68
CA VAL A 124 5.46 -7.74 -17.53
C VAL A 124 6.93 -8.13 -17.38
N GLU A 125 7.27 -9.43 -17.43
CA GLU A 125 8.67 -9.90 -17.36
C GLU A 125 9.56 -9.20 -18.40
N ARG A 126 9.11 -9.10 -19.66
CA ARG A 126 9.84 -8.39 -20.72
C ARG A 126 9.99 -6.89 -20.44
N LEU A 127 8.98 -6.26 -19.82
CA LEU A 127 9.11 -4.86 -19.41
C LEU A 127 10.17 -4.71 -18.31
N LEU A 128 10.21 -5.65 -17.35
CA LEU A 128 11.21 -5.65 -16.28
C LEU A 128 12.64 -5.88 -16.84
N GLU A 129 12.80 -6.75 -17.85
CA GLU A 129 14.08 -6.96 -18.56
C GLU A 129 14.55 -5.69 -19.29
N ARG A 130 13.60 -4.83 -19.73
CA ARG A 130 13.93 -3.54 -20.37
C ARG A 130 14.20 -2.44 -19.35
N ALA A 131 13.71 -2.57 -18.11
CA ALA A 131 13.81 -1.53 -17.09
C ALA A 131 15.26 -1.32 -16.62
N ASP A 132 15.61 -0.07 -16.34
CA ASP A 132 16.90 0.30 -15.76
C ASP A 132 16.85 0.21 -14.22
N ALA A 133 15.64 0.36 -13.63
CA ALA A 133 15.37 0.06 -12.23
C ALA A 133 13.89 -0.33 -12.04
N VAL A 134 13.61 -1.09 -10.98
CA VAL A 134 12.25 -1.48 -10.60
C VAL A 134 12.01 -1.13 -9.15
N VAL A 135 10.89 -0.47 -8.90
CA VAL A 135 10.35 -0.27 -7.54
C VAL A 135 9.34 -1.38 -7.27
N CYS A 136 9.49 -2.07 -6.17
CA CYS A 136 8.48 -2.99 -5.63
C CYS A 136 8.09 -2.56 -4.20
N SER A 137 7.09 -3.21 -3.63
CA SER A 137 6.61 -2.81 -2.30
C SER A 137 7.12 -3.69 -1.17
N THR A 138 7.64 -4.89 -1.45
CA THR A 138 8.05 -5.85 -0.41
C THR A 138 9.36 -6.53 -0.74
N ASP A 139 10.07 -6.98 0.30
CA ASP A 139 11.30 -7.75 0.14
C ASP A 139 11.03 -9.11 -0.53
N GLU A 140 9.85 -9.68 -0.33
CA GLU A 140 9.41 -10.94 -0.95
C GLU A 140 9.35 -10.84 -2.49
N GLN A 141 9.03 -9.65 -3.02
CA GLN A 141 9.00 -9.40 -4.47
C GLN A 141 10.41 -9.27 -5.07
N VAL A 142 11.41 -8.81 -4.28
CA VAL A 142 12.76 -8.52 -4.77
C VAL A 142 13.38 -9.73 -5.46
N ALA A 143 13.37 -10.90 -4.84
CA ALA A 143 14.00 -12.10 -5.37
C ALA A 143 13.42 -12.57 -6.73
N ARG A 144 12.15 -12.28 -6.99
CA ARG A 144 11.50 -12.60 -8.27
C ARG A 144 11.82 -11.58 -9.34
N ILE A 145 11.73 -10.29 -9.00
CA ILE A 145 11.98 -9.19 -9.92
C ILE A 145 13.45 -9.17 -10.32
N ALA A 146 14.38 -9.45 -9.40
CA ALA A 146 15.82 -9.46 -9.64
C ALA A 146 16.29 -10.47 -10.72
N ARG A 147 15.45 -11.45 -11.07
CA ARG A 147 15.71 -12.37 -12.18
C ARG A 147 15.59 -11.69 -13.54
N HIS A 148 14.85 -10.59 -13.63
CA HIS A 148 14.59 -9.83 -14.86
C HIS A 148 15.32 -8.49 -14.85
N CYS A 149 15.34 -7.79 -13.71
CA CYS A 149 16.07 -6.55 -13.51
C CYS A 149 16.83 -6.62 -12.18
N PRO A 150 18.18 -6.57 -12.16
CA PRO A 150 18.93 -6.66 -10.90
C PRO A 150 18.83 -5.40 -10.04
N ASN A 151 18.51 -4.24 -10.63
CA ASN A 151 18.38 -2.97 -9.93
C ASN A 151 16.96 -2.82 -9.35
N VAL A 152 16.70 -3.48 -8.21
CA VAL A 152 15.39 -3.54 -7.55
C VAL A 152 15.40 -2.82 -6.22
N HIS A 153 14.39 -1.98 -6.00
CA HIS A 153 14.25 -1.17 -4.80
C HIS A 153 12.90 -1.43 -4.10
N PRO A 154 12.88 -2.03 -2.90
CA PRO A 154 11.67 -2.16 -2.11
C PRO A 154 11.32 -0.81 -1.46
N ILE A 155 10.34 -0.11 -2.03
CA ILE A 155 9.88 1.20 -1.57
C ILE A 155 8.37 1.13 -1.33
N LEU A 156 7.99 1.34 -0.08
CA LEU A 156 6.60 1.35 0.37
C LEU A 156 5.89 2.65 -0.01
N ASP A 157 4.56 2.64 0.06
CA ASP A 157 3.73 3.82 -0.14
C ASP A 157 4.06 4.93 0.87
N LEU A 158 3.98 6.17 0.43
CA LEU A 158 4.11 7.37 1.26
C LEU A 158 2.70 7.78 1.74
N HIS A 159 2.46 7.73 3.04
CA HIS A 159 1.13 7.97 3.63
C HIS A 159 1.01 9.34 4.30
N GLY A 160 1.66 10.37 3.76
CA GLY A 160 1.65 11.71 4.34
C GLY A 160 0.29 12.39 4.39
N GLU A 161 -0.67 11.93 3.58
CA GLU A 161 -2.04 12.42 3.61
C GLU A 161 -2.83 11.91 4.82
N ILE A 162 -2.37 10.83 5.48
CA ILE A 162 -3.03 10.28 6.66
C ILE A 162 -2.59 11.05 7.92
N GLU A 163 -3.54 11.57 8.66
CA GLU A 163 -3.28 12.29 9.92
C GLU A 163 -2.56 11.40 10.94
N CYS A 164 -1.69 12.00 11.75
CA CYS A 164 -1.03 11.31 12.85
C CYS A 164 -1.74 11.59 14.15
N LEU A 165 -2.63 10.67 14.54
CA LEU A 165 -3.37 10.77 15.81
C LEU A 165 -2.52 10.24 16.97
N GLN A 166 -2.85 10.74 18.18
CA GLN A 166 -2.27 10.19 19.41
C GLN A 166 -3.08 8.95 19.83
N PRO A 167 -2.42 7.86 20.22
CA PRO A 167 -3.10 6.73 20.83
C PRO A 167 -3.86 7.15 22.09
N SER A 168 -5.05 6.62 22.28
CA SER A 168 -5.87 6.90 23.46
C SER A 168 -6.66 5.66 23.89
N ILE A 169 -7.00 5.60 25.19
CA ILE A 169 -7.93 4.62 25.71
C ILE A 169 -9.31 5.27 25.69
N ARG A 170 -10.30 4.60 25.10
CA ARG A 170 -11.69 4.99 25.16
C ARG A 170 -12.37 4.27 26.34
N ALA A 171 -13.17 4.99 27.07
CA ALA A 171 -14.07 4.40 28.06
C ALA A 171 -15.34 3.94 27.32
N SER A 172 -15.44 2.64 27.05
CA SER A 172 -16.57 2.02 26.38
C SER A 172 -16.76 0.61 26.92
N ASP A 173 -18.00 0.22 27.16
CA ASP A 173 -18.35 -1.17 27.55
C ASP A 173 -18.33 -2.12 26.35
N GLY A 174 -18.32 -1.60 25.12
CA GLY A 174 -18.23 -2.34 23.86
C GLY A 174 -16.84 -2.31 23.24
N LEU A 175 -16.73 -2.89 22.06
CA LEU A 175 -15.50 -2.91 21.25
C LEU A 175 -15.80 -2.43 19.82
N ASP A 176 -15.30 -1.24 19.49
CA ASP A 176 -15.36 -0.67 18.15
C ASP A 176 -14.12 -1.06 17.36
N ILE A 177 -14.31 -1.85 16.32
CA ILE A 177 -13.23 -2.41 15.49
C ILE A 177 -13.25 -1.77 14.12
N MET A 178 -12.09 -1.29 13.64
CA MET A 178 -11.97 -0.69 12.32
C MET A 178 -11.34 -1.64 11.32
N TRP A 179 -11.85 -1.62 10.11
CA TRP A 179 -11.21 -2.16 8.92
C TRP A 179 -11.30 -1.14 7.78
N GLU A 180 -10.24 -1.02 6.98
CA GLU A 180 -10.26 -0.23 5.75
C GLU A 180 -9.76 -1.05 4.56
N GLY A 181 -10.23 -0.73 3.37
CA GLY A 181 -9.72 -1.32 2.14
C GLY A 181 -10.71 -1.28 0.98
N LEU A 182 -10.23 -1.75 -0.17
CA LEU A 182 -11.07 -1.88 -1.35
C LEU A 182 -12.12 -2.99 -1.15
N THR A 183 -13.30 -2.82 -1.70
CA THR A 183 -14.38 -3.83 -1.70
C THR A 183 -13.91 -5.21 -2.17
N ALA A 184 -12.96 -5.26 -3.11
CA ALA A 184 -12.36 -6.50 -3.59
C ALA A 184 -11.59 -7.29 -2.51
N THR A 185 -11.19 -6.65 -1.40
CA THR A 185 -10.47 -7.30 -0.29
C THR A 185 -11.36 -7.62 0.91
N LEU A 186 -12.63 -7.24 0.89
CA LEU A 186 -13.63 -7.60 1.93
C LEU A 186 -13.71 -9.11 2.21
N PRO A 187 -13.58 -10.03 1.21
CA PRO A 187 -13.65 -11.46 1.50
C PRO A 187 -12.64 -11.93 2.56
N ALA A 188 -11.50 -11.28 2.71
CA ALA A 188 -10.53 -11.61 3.75
C ALA A 188 -11.07 -11.40 5.18
N VAL A 189 -12.02 -10.48 5.38
CA VAL A 189 -12.67 -10.23 6.69
C VAL A 189 -13.46 -11.46 7.15
N ARG A 190 -13.93 -12.30 6.23
CA ARG A 190 -14.67 -13.54 6.59
C ARG A 190 -13.86 -14.48 7.48
N SER A 191 -12.53 -14.45 7.40
CA SER A 191 -11.65 -15.26 8.24
C SER A 191 -11.72 -14.89 9.73
N VAL A 192 -12.18 -13.68 10.06
CA VAL A 192 -12.28 -13.16 11.42
C VAL A 192 -13.72 -13.26 11.96
N LEU A 193 -14.73 -13.47 11.11
CA LEU A 193 -16.14 -13.40 11.51
C LEU A 193 -16.53 -14.38 12.63
N SER A 194 -15.92 -15.56 12.66
CA SER A 194 -16.21 -16.53 13.73
C SER A 194 -15.76 -16.01 15.09
N ALA A 195 -14.61 -15.33 15.16
CA ALA A 195 -14.11 -14.70 16.37
C ALA A 195 -15.01 -13.52 16.79
N LEU A 196 -15.38 -12.66 15.85
CA LEU A 196 -16.24 -11.49 16.12
C LEU A 196 -17.63 -11.91 16.61
N ARG A 197 -18.23 -12.95 15.99
CA ARG A 197 -19.53 -13.50 16.43
C ARG A 197 -19.46 -14.09 17.83
N ALA A 198 -18.39 -14.83 18.15
CA ALA A 198 -18.21 -15.37 19.50
C ALA A 198 -18.09 -14.26 20.55
N MET A 199 -17.41 -13.17 20.24
CA MET A 199 -17.32 -12.00 21.12
C MET A 199 -18.64 -11.26 21.21
N SER A 200 -19.38 -11.09 20.12
CA SER A 200 -20.67 -10.40 20.09
C SER A 200 -21.72 -11.08 20.95
N ALA A 201 -21.53 -12.35 21.30
CA ALA A 201 -22.44 -13.04 22.28
C ALA A 201 -22.21 -12.60 23.73
N GLN A 202 -21.10 -11.90 24.03
CA GLN A 202 -20.72 -11.55 25.41
C GLN A 202 -20.54 -10.03 25.59
N THR A 203 -20.26 -9.29 24.53
CA THR A 203 -20.04 -7.83 24.54
C THR A 203 -20.55 -7.19 23.27
N ASP A 204 -20.82 -5.90 23.32
CA ASP A 204 -21.25 -5.12 22.15
C ASP A 204 -20.05 -4.89 21.20
N VAL A 205 -20.00 -5.66 20.10
CA VAL A 205 -18.94 -5.56 19.08
C VAL A 205 -19.51 -4.88 17.84
N ARG A 206 -18.88 -3.79 17.43
CA ARG A 206 -19.21 -3.04 16.21
C ARG A 206 -18.02 -3.06 15.25
N LEU A 207 -18.27 -3.48 14.00
CA LEU A 207 -17.27 -3.48 12.95
C LEU A 207 -17.50 -2.31 11.98
N HIS A 208 -16.61 -1.34 12.01
CA HIS A 208 -16.60 -0.19 11.13
C HIS A 208 -15.79 -0.50 9.87
N LEU A 209 -16.46 -0.52 8.71
CA LEU A 209 -15.83 -0.76 7.40
C LEU A 209 -15.73 0.56 6.65
N VAL A 210 -14.52 1.06 6.46
CA VAL A 210 -14.24 2.23 5.59
C VAL A 210 -13.82 1.73 4.21
N THR A 211 -14.74 1.81 3.25
CA THR A 211 -14.59 1.22 1.91
C THR A 211 -15.48 1.93 0.88
N ASP A 212 -15.36 1.57 -0.40
CA ASP A 212 -16.34 2.00 -1.39
C ASP A 212 -17.69 1.33 -1.12
N LEU A 213 -18.75 2.12 -0.93
CA LEU A 213 -20.10 1.59 -0.68
C LEU A 213 -20.70 0.96 -1.93
N VAL A 214 -20.21 1.37 -3.09
CA VAL A 214 -20.64 0.92 -4.40
C VAL A 214 -19.40 0.70 -5.25
N ALA A 215 -19.19 -0.52 -5.71
CA ALA A 215 -18.05 -0.86 -6.55
C ALA A 215 -18.51 -1.54 -7.86
N PRO A 216 -17.88 -1.23 -9.00
CA PRO A 216 -18.13 -1.99 -10.22
C PRO A 216 -17.67 -3.43 -10.02
N SER A 217 -18.47 -4.39 -10.51
CA SER A 217 -18.03 -5.78 -10.55
C SER A 217 -16.84 -5.93 -11.48
N TYR A 218 -15.77 -6.59 -11.04
CA TYR A 218 -14.45 -6.64 -11.69
C TYR A 218 -14.46 -7.08 -13.16
N MET A 219 -15.42 -7.92 -13.56
CA MET A 219 -15.55 -8.43 -14.94
C MET A 219 -16.64 -7.73 -15.75
N ASN A 220 -17.52 -6.97 -15.10
CA ASN A 220 -18.64 -6.34 -15.77
C ASN A 220 -18.82 -4.92 -15.25
N ARG A 221 -18.32 -3.95 -16.02
CA ARG A 221 -18.44 -2.52 -15.70
C ARG A 221 -19.90 -2.03 -15.57
N PHE A 222 -20.85 -2.83 -16.02
CA PHE A 222 -22.28 -2.54 -15.96
C PHE A 222 -22.97 -3.15 -14.74
N LEU A 223 -22.33 -4.08 -14.02
CA LEU A 223 -22.83 -4.64 -12.78
C LEU A 223 -22.17 -3.95 -11.58
N VAL A 224 -22.99 -3.26 -10.85
CA VAL A 224 -22.59 -2.58 -9.62
C VAL A 224 -22.91 -3.50 -8.44
N ARG A 225 -21.93 -3.73 -7.57
CA ARG A 225 -22.11 -4.47 -6.33
C ARG A 225 -22.16 -3.48 -5.17
N ARG A 226 -23.20 -3.56 -4.36
CA ARG A 226 -23.28 -2.79 -3.12
C ARG A 226 -22.52 -3.52 -2.02
N THR A 227 -21.77 -2.80 -1.22
CA THR A 227 -21.05 -3.36 -0.08
C THR A 227 -22.02 -3.89 0.97
N GLU A 228 -23.16 -3.24 1.14
CA GLU A 228 -24.24 -3.67 2.02
C GLU A 228 -24.69 -5.12 1.74
N ASP A 229 -24.85 -5.48 0.46
CA ASP A 229 -25.23 -6.84 0.06
C ASP A 229 -24.16 -7.87 0.42
N VAL A 230 -22.88 -7.46 0.41
CA VAL A 230 -21.73 -8.34 0.73
C VAL A 230 -21.67 -8.69 2.21
N VAL A 231 -22.08 -7.76 3.07
CA VAL A 231 -21.94 -7.90 4.53
C VAL A 231 -23.24 -8.31 5.23
N SER A 232 -24.37 -8.38 4.51
CA SER A 232 -25.69 -8.65 5.04
C SER A 232 -25.81 -9.98 5.81
N ASP A 233 -25.00 -10.97 5.46
CA ASP A 233 -24.95 -12.31 6.07
C ASP A 233 -23.91 -12.46 7.19
N TRP A 234 -23.24 -11.38 7.60
CA TRP A 234 -22.11 -11.49 8.53
C TRP A 234 -22.52 -11.74 10.00
N GLY A 235 -23.77 -11.47 10.36
CA GLY A 235 -24.31 -11.80 11.68
C GLY A 235 -23.65 -11.08 12.86
N ILE A 236 -23.15 -9.86 12.62
CA ILE A 236 -22.57 -8.92 13.58
C ILE A 236 -23.04 -7.51 13.23
N ASP A 237 -22.90 -6.54 14.16
CA ASP A 237 -23.19 -5.13 13.87
C ASP A 237 -22.09 -4.56 12.96
N VAL A 238 -22.43 -4.24 11.70
CA VAL A 238 -21.53 -3.66 10.70
C VAL A 238 -21.95 -2.23 10.40
N ARG A 239 -21.01 -1.30 10.50
CA ARG A 239 -21.18 0.11 10.17
C ARG A 239 -20.38 0.42 8.88
N LEU A 240 -21.08 0.82 7.84
CA LEU A 240 -20.47 1.13 6.54
C LEU A 240 -20.18 2.62 6.42
N HIS A 241 -18.96 2.96 5.99
CA HIS A 241 -18.49 4.32 5.79
C HIS A 241 -17.88 4.45 4.41
N GLN A 242 -18.31 5.46 3.62
CA GLN A 242 -17.68 5.75 2.33
C GLN A 242 -16.23 6.16 2.54
N TRP A 243 -15.33 5.54 1.80
CA TRP A 243 -13.91 5.81 1.93
C TRP A 243 -13.55 7.24 1.52
N SER A 244 -12.91 7.96 2.39
CA SER A 244 -12.15 9.19 2.17
C SER A 244 -11.07 9.30 3.25
N VAL A 245 -10.09 10.19 3.08
CA VAL A 245 -9.07 10.43 4.11
C VAL A 245 -9.70 10.99 5.38
N ASP A 246 -10.65 11.90 5.25
CA ASP A 246 -11.35 12.52 6.38
C ASP A 246 -12.22 11.49 7.13
N THR A 247 -13.00 10.70 6.40
CA THR A 247 -13.82 9.62 6.99
C THR A 247 -12.95 8.59 7.71
N LEU A 248 -11.79 8.25 7.13
CA LEU A 248 -10.85 7.31 7.74
C LEU A 248 -10.37 7.83 9.10
N THR A 249 -10.01 9.10 9.16
CA THR A 249 -9.55 9.77 10.38
C THR A 249 -10.69 9.90 11.42
N GLU A 250 -11.88 10.29 10.99
CA GLU A 250 -13.04 10.45 11.86
C GLU A 250 -13.45 9.10 12.50
N VAL A 251 -13.58 8.06 11.70
CA VAL A 251 -13.94 6.72 12.19
C VAL A 251 -12.87 6.18 13.13
N ALA A 252 -11.58 6.39 12.83
CA ALA A 252 -10.49 5.94 13.69
C ALA A 252 -10.56 6.52 15.10
N ARG A 253 -10.95 7.80 15.24
CA ARG A 253 -11.16 8.43 16.57
C ARG A 253 -12.25 7.76 17.39
N GLY A 254 -13.18 7.08 16.73
CA GLY A 254 -14.28 6.33 17.33
C GLY A 254 -13.99 4.85 17.58
N CYS A 255 -12.85 4.31 17.19
CA CYS A 255 -12.53 2.89 17.28
C CYS A 255 -11.51 2.58 18.38
N ASP A 256 -11.56 1.34 18.89
CA ASP A 256 -10.66 0.83 19.93
C ASP A 256 -9.44 0.12 19.37
N LEU A 257 -9.60 -0.51 18.20
CA LEU A 257 -8.53 -1.21 17.49
C LEU A 257 -8.89 -1.36 16.00
N ALA A 258 -7.89 -1.76 15.22
CA ALA A 258 -8.05 -2.08 13.80
C ALA A 258 -7.66 -3.53 13.51
N ILE A 259 -8.28 -4.11 12.48
CA ILE A 259 -7.95 -5.45 11.98
C ILE A 259 -7.44 -5.41 10.55
N VAL A 260 -6.43 -6.24 10.27
CA VAL A 260 -5.84 -6.41 8.93
C VAL A 260 -5.83 -7.89 8.55
N PRO A 261 -7.00 -8.49 8.26
CA PRO A 261 -7.07 -9.84 7.75
C PRO A 261 -6.53 -9.91 6.31
N VAL A 262 -5.79 -10.98 6.02
CA VAL A 262 -5.23 -11.28 4.71
C VAL A 262 -5.65 -12.70 4.32
N ASP A 263 -6.02 -12.90 3.07
CA ASP A 263 -6.25 -14.25 2.53
C ASP A 263 -4.90 -14.97 2.38
N MET A 264 -4.59 -15.83 3.35
CA MET A 264 -3.32 -16.56 3.40
C MET A 264 -3.22 -17.68 2.34
N ALA A 265 -4.30 -18.00 1.65
CA ALA A 265 -4.32 -18.97 0.56
C ALA A 265 -4.04 -18.31 -0.82
N ASP A 266 -4.14 -17.00 -0.92
CA ASP A 266 -3.85 -16.26 -2.16
C ASP A 266 -2.38 -15.78 -2.20
N PRO A 267 -1.54 -16.35 -3.08
CA PRO A 267 -0.13 -15.92 -3.20
C PRO A 267 0.03 -14.42 -3.51
N MET A 268 -0.91 -13.84 -4.26
CA MET A 268 -0.90 -12.41 -4.58
C MET A 268 -1.21 -11.56 -3.34
N ALA A 269 -2.08 -12.03 -2.45
CA ALA A 269 -2.36 -11.37 -1.18
C ALA A 269 -1.18 -11.46 -0.21
N LEU A 270 -0.46 -12.60 -0.20
CA LEU A 270 0.76 -12.78 0.61
C LEU A 270 1.89 -11.83 0.21
N GLY A 271 1.99 -11.47 -1.07
CA GLY A 271 3.00 -10.53 -1.56
C GLY A 271 2.65 -9.05 -1.32
N LYS A 272 1.49 -8.74 -0.69
CA LYS A 272 1.09 -7.35 -0.42
C LYS A 272 1.86 -6.75 0.76
N PRO A 273 2.17 -5.43 0.67
CA PRO A 273 2.86 -4.73 1.74
C PRO A 273 1.98 -4.50 2.97
N GLU A 274 2.62 -4.17 4.08
CA GLU A 274 2.03 -3.82 5.37
C GLU A 274 1.35 -2.43 5.41
N ASN A 275 0.96 -1.87 4.30
CA ASN A 275 0.41 -0.52 4.16
C ASN A 275 -0.74 -0.23 5.14
N ARG A 276 -1.69 -1.17 5.32
CA ARG A 276 -2.83 -1.00 6.23
C ARG A 276 -2.41 -0.91 7.70
N MET A 277 -1.44 -1.74 8.12
CA MET A 277 -0.91 -1.63 9.48
C MET A 277 -0.33 -0.24 9.72
N ARG A 278 0.44 0.27 8.75
CA ARG A 278 1.07 1.59 8.82
C ARG A 278 0.05 2.73 8.84
N ILE A 279 -1.03 2.63 8.06
CA ILE A 279 -2.16 3.58 8.08
C ILE A 279 -2.78 3.62 9.47
N PHE A 280 -3.17 2.48 10.03
CA PHE A 280 -3.79 2.42 11.35
C PHE A 280 -2.85 2.85 12.49
N TRP A 281 -1.56 2.55 12.39
CA TRP A 281 -0.56 3.05 13.33
C TRP A 281 -0.45 4.58 13.31
N ARG A 282 -0.50 5.20 12.13
CA ARG A 282 -0.56 6.67 12.02
C ARG A 282 -1.84 7.22 12.64
N LEU A 283 -2.95 6.53 12.51
CA LEU A 283 -4.24 6.87 13.13
C LEU A 283 -4.30 6.55 14.65
N GLY A 284 -3.20 6.13 15.25
CA GLY A 284 -3.12 5.88 16.69
C GLY A 284 -3.85 4.63 17.17
N LEU A 285 -4.19 3.71 16.24
CA LEU A 285 -4.90 2.48 16.59
C LEU A 285 -3.96 1.30 16.81
N PRO A 286 -4.18 0.45 17.82
CA PRO A 286 -3.56 -0.86 17.89
C PRO A 286 -4.08 -1.73 16.76
N VAL A 287 -3.22 -2.53 16.14
CA VAL A 287 -3.57 -3.34 14.97
C VAL A 287 -3.41 -4.81 15.28
N VAL A 288 -4.44 -5.61 14.97
CA VAL A 288 -4.35 -7.08 14.94
C VAL A 288 -4.37 -7.51 13.47
N ALA A 289 -3.44 -8.36 13.05
CA ALA A 289 -3.26 -8.70 11.65
C ALA A 289 -3.05 -10.20 11.41
N SER A 290 -3.40 -10.67 10.20
CA SER A 290 -2.94 -11.99 9.74
C SER A 290 -1.42 -12.02 9.68
N ALA A 291 -0.80 -13.17 10.00
CA ALA A 291 0.65 -13.38 10.02
C ALA A 291 1.22 -13.53 8.59
N SER A 292 0.89 -12.58 7.68
CA SER A 292 1.54 -12.51 6.36
C SER A 292 2.99 -12.06 6.50
N PRO A 293 3.89 -12.39 5.56
CA PRO A 293 5.32 -12.02 5.65
C PRO A 293 5.54 -10.52 5.95
N ALA A 294 4.81 -9.64 5.24
CA ALA A 294 4.90 -8.20 5.44
C ALA A 294 4.42 -7.76 6.84
N ASN A 295 3.30 -8.31 7.32
CA ASN A 295 2.77 -7.99 8.64
C ASN A 295 3.69 -8.51 9.76
N VAL A 296 4.29 -9.69 9.59
CA VAL A 296 5.30 -10.24 10.52
C VAL A 296 6.51 -9.31 10.60
N ARG A 297 7.04 -8.85 9.45
CA ARG A 297 8.13 -7.88 9.39
C ARG A 297 7.77 -6.59 10.11
N ALA A 298 6.59 -6.02 9.83
CA ALA A 298 6.14 -4.79 10.47
C ALA A 298 5.98 -4.94 11.99
N ALA A 299 5.33 -6.01 12.45
CA ALA A 299 5.17 -6.29 13.88
C ALA A 299 6.52 -6.47 14.58
N SER A 300 7.49 -7.13 13.94
CA SER A 300 8.85 -7.28 14.46
C SER A 300 9.57 -5.93 14.58
N LEU A 301 9.48 -5.06 13.57
CA LEU A 301 10.08 -3.71 13.61
C LEU A 301 9.48 -2.83 14.71
N ALA A 302 8.21 -3.05 15.04
CA ALA A 302 7.53 -2.35 16.13
C ALA A 302 7.76 -3.00 17.53
N GLY A 303 8.55 -4.10 17.61
CA GLY A 303 8.75 -4.83 18.87
C GLY A 303 7.47 -5.52 19.39
N LEU A 304 6.48 -5.73 18.55
CA LEU A 304 5.18 -6.30 18.95
C LEU A 304 5.16 -7.82 18.85
N GLY A 305 5.95 -8.41 17.95
CA GLY A 305 6.05 -9.88 17.77
C GLY A 305 4.68 -10.53 17.54
N ASP A 306 4.48 -11.70 18.14
CA ASP A 306 3.25 -12.49 17.98
C ASP A 306 2.04 -11.95 18.75
N ARG A 307 2.21 -10.88 19.55
CA ARG A 307 1.12 -10.28 20.34
C ARG A 307 -0.05 -9.76 19.50
N VAL A 308 0.20 -9.49 18.22
CA VAL A 308 -0.74 -8.85 17.28
C VAL A 308 -0.96 -9.67 16.02
N LEU A 309 -0.34 -10.84 15.91
CA LEU A 309 -0.38 -11.68 14.70
C LEU A 309 -1.27 -12.90 14.91
N CYS A 310 -2.13 -13.15 13.94
CA CYS A 310 -3.09 -14.26 13.96
C CYS A 310 -2.92 -15.13 12.70
N SER A 311 -2.82 -16.44 12.91
CA SER A 311 -2.76 -17.44 11.84
C SER A 311 -4.03 -18.29 11.75
N THR A 312 -4.78 -18.41 12.84
CA THR A 312 -6.01 -19.21 12.96
C THR A 312 -7.18 -18.39 13.49
N ALA A 313 -8.39 -18.88 13.31
CA ALA A 313 -9.57 -18.25 13.88
C ALA A 313 -9.53 -18.19 15.43
N ASP A 314 -8.88 -19.16 16.08
CA ASP A 314 -8.70 -19.17 17.51
C ASP A 314 -7.69 -18.12 17.99
N ASP A 315 -6.61 -17.86 17.20
CA ASP A 315 -5.70 -16.76 17.50
C ASP A 315 -6.42 -15.42 17.44
N TRP A 316 -7.23 -15.18 16.40
CA TRP A 316 -8.05 -13.98 16.30
C TRP A 316 -8.94 -13.81 17.53
N ARG A 317 -9.67 -14.86 17.93
CA ARG A 317 -10.55 -14.81 19.12
C ARG A 317 -9.75 -14.45 20.36
N ARG A 318 -8.70 -15.20 20.70
CA ARG A 318 -7.87 -14.98 21.89
C ARG A 318 -7.26 -13.59 21.95
N THR A 319 -6.72 -13.13 20.81
CA THR A 319 -6.06 -11.83 20.73
C THR A 319 -7.08 -10.70 20.94
N LEU A 320 -8.23 -10.76 20.28
CA LEU A 320 -9.28 -9.73 20.42
C LEU A 320 -9.89 -9.72 21.82
N GLU A 321 -10.19 -10.89 22.41
CA GLU A 321 -10.66 -11.01 23.80
C GLU A 321 -9.64 -10.43 24.80
N SER A 322 -8.36 -10.76 24.61
CA SER A 322 -7.26 -10.23 25.43
C SER A 322 -7.16 -8.71 25.37
N LEU A 323 -7.24 -8.13 24.15
CA LEU A 323 -7.17 -6.69 23.97
C LEU A 323 -8.44 -5.96 24.41
N HIS A 324 -9.61 -6.60 24.36
CA HIS A 324 -10.82 -6.07 24.94
C HIS A 324 -10.70 -5.96 26.48
N ALA A 325 -10.21 -7.02 27.12
CA ALA A 325 -10.09 -7.09 28.58
C ALA A 325 -8.98 -6.16 29.13
N ARG A 326 -7.98 -5.76 28.32
CA ARG A 326 -6.81 -4.99 28.73
C ARG A 326 -6.59 -3.74 27.89
N PRO A 327 -7.29 -2.63 28.18
CA PRO A 327 -7.13 -1.37 27.45
C PRO A 327 -5.70 -0.83 27.45
N GLU A 328 -4.93 -1.08 28.53
CA GLU A 328 -3.51 -0.70 28.65
C GLU A 328 -2.62 -1.41 27.59
N ASP A 329 -2.93 -2.66 27.27
CA ASP A 329 -2.23 -3.37 26.19
C ASP A 329 -2.54 -2.74 24.83
N ARG A 330 -3.80 -2.31 24.59
CA ARG A 330 -4.17 -1.56 23.38
C ARG A 330 -3.34 -0.30 23.23
N LEU A 331 -3.22 0.48 24.32
CA LEU A 331 -2.44 1.72 24.32
C LEU A 331 -0.95 1.44 24.04
N ALA A 332 -0.37 0.45 24.69
CA ALA A 332 1.03 0.09 24.49
C ALA A 332 1.32 -0.34 23.05
N ILE A 333 0.44 -1.17 22.45
CA ILE A 333 0.56 -1.62 21.06
C ILE A 333 0.41 -0.46 20.08
N ALA A 334 -0.59 0.41 20.31
CA ALA A 334 -0.80 1.58 19.47
C ALA A 334 0.38 2.57 19.52
N THR A 335 0.96 2.78 20.70
CA THR A 335 2.12 3.64 20.91
C THR A 335 3.34 3.12 20.15
N ALA A 336 3.66 1.83 20.30
CA ALA A 336 4.79 1.21 19.59
C ALA A 336 4.60 1.23 18.06
N GLY A 337 3.40 0.92 17.59
CA GLY A 337 3.07 1.00 16.17
C GLY A 337 3.20 2.41 15.61
N ARG A 338 2.66 3.41 16.32
CA ARG A 338 2.77 4.82 15.92
C ARG A 338 4.22 5.30 15.87
N GLU A 339 5.04 4.97 16.88
CA GLU A 339 6.45 5.30 16.90
C GLU A 339 7.16 4.72 15.67
N THR A 340 6.91 3.46 15.36
CA THR A 340 7.45 2.80 14.17
C THR A 340 6.99 3.46 12.87
N ALA A 341 5.71 3.87 12.79
CA ALA A 341 5.18 4.58 11.61
C ALA A 341 5.84 5.96 11.41
N LEU A 342 6.24 6.64 12.49
CA LEU A 342 6.84 7.97 12.43
C LEU A 342 8.36 7.96 12.33
N THR A 343 9.01 6.84 12.61
CA THR A 343 10.49 6.68 12.54
C THR A 343 10.88 5.82 11.34
N VAL A 344 10.73 4.49 11.45
CA VAL A 344 11.14 3.52 10.42
C VAL A 344 10.40 3.75 9.10
N TYR A 345 9.10 4.04 9.18
CA TYR A 345 8.22 4.29 8.03
C TYR A 345 7.92 5.77 7.78
N SER A 346 8.75 6.68 8.29
CA SER A 346 8.59 8.11 8.01
C SER A 346 8.68 8.40 6.52
N GLU A 347 8.01 9.45 6.06
CA GLU A 347 8.09 9.88 4.65
C GLU A 347 9.53 10.17 4.24
N GLU A 348 10.33 10.76 5.13
CA GLU A 348 11.74 11.03 4.87
C GLU A 348 12.54 9.73 4.68
N SER A 349 12.38 8.74 5.56
CA SER A 349 13.05 7.43 5.43
C SER A 349 12.69 6.72 4.11
N LEU A 350 11.42 6.83 3.67
CA LEU A 350 10.97 6.25 2.41
C LEU A 350 11.41 7.07 1.20
N ALA A 351 11.42 8.41 1.29
CA ALA A 351 11.93 9.28 0.24
C ALA A 351 13.41 9.02 -0.03
N GLN A 352 14.23 8.80 1.02
CA GLN A 352 15.64 8.42 0.87
C GLN A 352 15.84 7.10 0.10
N ARG A 353 14.85 6.19 0.10
CA ARG A 353 14.93 4.99 -0.75
C ARG A 353 14.76 5.34 -2.24
N TRP A 354 13.90 6.32 -2.55
CA TRP A 354 13.78 6.87 -3.89
C TRP A 354 15.05 7.62 -4.30
N ASP A 355 15.68 8.38 -3.38
CA ASP A 355 16.95 9.05 -3.67
C ASP A 355 18.00 8.03 -4.13
N ARG A 356 18.20 6.95 -3.35
CA ARG A 356 19.12 5.86 -3.72
C ARG A 356 18.80 5.19 -5.05
N LEU A 357 17.52 5.05 -5.39
CA LEU A 357 17.13 4.54 -6.70
C LEU A 357 17.61 5.48 -7.81
N PHE A 358 17.35 6.79 -7.70
CA PHE A 358 17.76 7.75 -8.71
C PHE A 358 19.29 7.90 -8.80
N GLU A 359 20.01 7.72 -7.71
CA GLU A 359 21.48 7.67 -7.67
C GLU A 359 22.05 6.43 -8.40
N SER A 360 21.28 5.35 -8.47
CA SER A 360 21.68 4.09 -9.11
C SER A 360 21.45 4.07 -10.62
N LEU A 361 20.79 5.08 -11.20
CA LEU A 361 20.51 5.21 -12.64
C LEU A 361 21.67 5.91 -13.35
#